data_c39893473a3c1d0179afaf646587a8bb
#
_entry.id   c39893473a3c1d0179afaf646587a8bb
#
_cell.length_a   1.000
_cell.length_b   1.000
_cell.length_c   1.000
_cell.angle_alpha   90.00
_cell.angle_beta   90.00
_cell.angle_gamma   90.00
#
_symmetry.space_group_name_H-M   'P 1'
#
loop_
_entity.id
_entity.type
_entity.pdbx_description
1 polymer ?
#
loop_
_entity_poly.entity_id
_entity_poly.type
_entity_poly.pdbx_seq_one_letter_code
_entity_poly.pdbx_strand_id
1 'polypeptide(L)' 'MISDEMAYRQYLDGKEESADILVERYGDALTYYINGYIHDIHESEDLMIEAFAQIFAKERPIDGKGSFRAYLYKTA' A
#
# COMPACT_ATOMS: atom_id res chain seq x y z
N MET A 1 7.25 -11.74 -12.79
CA MET A 1 6.93 -10.96 -11.56
C MET A 1 5.45 -10.63 -11.54
N ILE A 2 4.81 -10.84 -10.41
CA ILE A 2 3.39 -10.56 -10.25
C ILE A 2 3.13 -9.04 -10.24
N SER A 3 2.06 -8.59 -10.88
CA SER A 3 1.68 -7.18 -10.86
C SER A 3 1.13 -6.78 -9.50
N ASP A 4 1.09 -5.47 -9.23
CA ASP A 4 0.53 -4.95 -7.98
C ASP A 4 -0.94 -5.34 -7.84
N GLU A 5 -1.71 -5.20 -8.92
CA GLU A 5 -3.13 -5.52 -8.92
C GLU A 5 -3.37 -7.00 -8.70
N MET A 6 -2.51 -7.84 -9.26
CA MET A 6 -2.58 -9.29 -9.04
C MET A 6 -2.26 -9.64 -7.59
N ALA A 7 -1.23 -9.04 -7.01
CA ALA A 7 -0.87 -9.27 -5.62
C ALA A 7 -2.00 -8.84 -4.68
N TYR A 8 -2.60 -7.69 -4.94
CA TYR A 8 -3.73 -7.21 -4.15
C TYR A 8 -4.94 -8.12 -4.28
N ARG A 9 -5.22 -8.60 -5.50
CA ARG A 9 -6.32 -9.53 -5.73
C ARG A 9 -6.10 -10.84 -4.98
N GLN A 10 -4.88 -11.37 -4.99
CA GLN A 10 -4.55 -12.58 -4.22
C GLN A 10 -4.78 -12.37 -2.73
N TYR A 11 -4.43 -11.20 -2.22
CA TYR A 11 -4.72 -10.87 -0.82
C TYR A 11 -6.22 -10.89 -0.55
N LEU A 12 -7.02 -10.28 -1.42
CA LEU A 12 -8.48 -10.27 -1.27
C LEU A 12 -9.08 -11.66 -1.32
N ASP A 13 -8.46 -12.57 -2.07
CA ASP A 13 -8.89 -13.96 -2.20
C ASP A 13 -8.44 -14.83 -1.02
N GLY A 14 -7.79 -14.26 -0.01
CA GLY A 14 -7.40 -14.96 1.20
C GLY A 14 -5.92 -15.27 1.33
N LYS A 15 -5.11 -14.89 0.36
CA LYS A 15 -3.66 -15.14 0.39
C LYS A 15 -2.95 -13.97 1.08
N GLU A 16 -2.93 -14.01 2.40
CA GLU A 16 -2.43 -12.88 3.21
C GLU A 16 -0.97 -12.52 2.93
N GLU A 17 -0.13 -13.49 2.61
CA GLU A 17 1.28 -13.25 2.32
C GLU A 17 1.47 -12.36 1.08
N SER A 18 0.47 -12.21 0.23
CA SER A 18 0.57 -11.31 -0.92
C SER A 18 0.56 -9.83 -0.52
N ALA A 19 0.07 -9.51 0.67
CA ALA A 19 0.17 -8.16 1.21
C ALA A 19 1.63 -7.76 1.45
N ASP A 20 2.47 -8.69 1.86
CA ASP A 20 3.89 -8.42 2.12
C ASP A 20 4.62 -8.01 0.84
N ILE A 21 4.21 -8.56 -0.29
CA ILE A 21 4.79 -8.16 -1.59
C ILE A 21 4.59 -6.67 -1.84
N LEU A 22 3.39 -6.18 -1.56
CA LEU A 22 3.06 -4.76 -1.78
C LEU A 22 3.79 -3.86 -0.80
N VAL A 23 3.88 -4.27 0.46
CA VAL A 23 4.62 -3.51 1.47
C VAL A 23 6.10 -3.43 1.11
N GLU A 24 6.69 -4.53 0.64
CA GLU A 24 8.08 -4.53 0.20
C GLU A 24 8.31 -3.60 -0.99
N ARG A 25 7.39 -3.59 -1.96
CA ARG A 25 7.54 -2.78 -3.16
C ARG A 25 7.43 -1.29 -2.89
N TYR A 26 6.54 -0.88 -2.00
CA TYR A 26 6.17 0.52 -1.85
C TYR A 26 6.48 1.11 -0.49
N GLY A 27 6.80 0.29 0.50
CA GLY A 27 6.97 0.78 1.87
C GLY A 27 7.98 1.91 2.00
N ASP A 28 9.20 1.70 1.48
CA ASP A 28 10.26 2.71 1.57
C ASP A 28 9.92 3.95 0.77
N ALA A 29 9.46 3.78 -0.46
CA ALA A 29 9.12 4.92 -1.32
C ALA A 29 7.99 5.75 -0.71
N LEU A 30 6.97 5.09 -0.16
CA LEU A 30 5.87 5.79 0.48
C LEU A 30 6.32 6.51 1.75
N THR A 31 7.20 5.89 2.54
CA THR A 31 7.77 6.52 3.72
C THR A 31 8.50 7.81 3.37
N TYR A 32 9.35 7.78 2.34
CA TYR A 32 10.06 8.98 1.90
C TYR A 32 9.11 10.04 1.34
N TYR A 33 8.08 9.62 0.64
CA TYR A 33 7.06 10.53 0.14
C TYR A 33 6.39 11.29 1.29
N ILE A 34 5.97 10.57 2.32
CA ILE A 34 5.34 11.18 3.50
C ILE A 34 6.33 12.08 4.23
N ASN A 35 7.57 11.61 4.38
CA ASN A 35 8.63 12.37 5.06
C ASN A 35 8.91 13.70 4.37
N GLY A 36 8.70 13.80 3.08
CA GLY A 36 8.82 15.04 2.34
C GLY A 36 7.86 16.13 2.81
N TYR A 37 6.75 15.74 3.43
CA TYR A 37 5.75 16.67 3.96
C TYR A 37 5.93 16.95 5.45
N ILE A 38 6.24 15.95 6.26
CA ILE A 38 6.25 16.09 7.72
C ILE A 38 7.66 16.15 8.33
N HIS A 39 8.69 15.78 7.58
CA HIS A 39 10.10 15.85 8.02
C HIS A 39 10.39 15.09 9.32
N ASP A 40 9.75 13.94 9.49
CA ASP A 40 9.95 13.04 10.63
C ASP A 40 9.86 11.61 10.13
N ILE A 41 11.01 10.93 10.06
CA ILE A 41 11.08 9.61 9.46
C ILE A 41 10.32 8.56 10.27
N HIS A 42 10.33 8.64 11.58
CA HIS A 42 9.63 7.67 12.43
C HIS A 42 8.13 7.80 12.29
N GLU A 43 7.62 9.03 12.30
CA GLU A 43 6.20 9.26 12.07
C GLU A 43 5.80 8.89 10.65
N SER A 44 6.69 9.12 9.68
CA SER A 44 6.44 8.72 8.29
C SER A 44 6.30 7.22 8.15
N GLU A 45 7.13 6.44 8.83
CA GLU A 45 7.02 4.99 8.85
C GLU A 45 5.69 4.54 9.45
N ASP A 46 5.27 5.15 10.55
CA ASP A 46 4.00 4.82 11.19
C ASP A 46 2.82 5.13 10.28
N LEU A 47 2.86 6.27 9.59
CA LEU A 47 1.81 6.64 8.64
C LEU A 47 1.78 5.73 7.43
N MET A 48 2.95 5.28 6.96
CA MET A 48 3.03 4.31 5.87
C MET A 48 2.35 3.00 6.26
N ILE A 49 2.65 2.49 7.45
CA ILE A 49 2.03 1.26 7.95
C ILE A 49 0.52 1.45 8.09
N GLU A 50 0.09 2.60 8.60
CA GLU A 50 -1.33 2.90 8.74
C GLU A 50 -2.05 2.96 7.39
N ALA A 51 -1.42 3.52 6.36
CA ALA A 51 -2.01 3.57 5.02
C ALA A 51 -2.25 2.15 4.47
N PHE A 52 -1.28 1.26 4.60
CA PHE A 52 -1.46 -0.13 4.18
C PHE A 52 -2.54 -0.82 5.02
N ALA A 53 -2.54 -0.60 6.33
CA ALA A 53 -3.54 -1.20 7.20
C ALA A 53 -4.95 -0.78 6.81
N GLN A 54 -5.16 0.48 6.45
CA GLN A 54 -6.46 0.97 6.01
C GLN A 54 -6.90 0.30 4.71
N ILE A 55 -5.99 0.19 3.74
CA ILE A 55 -6.31 -0.44 2.47
C ILE A 55 -6.70 -1.91 2.66
N PHE A 56 -5.91 -2.64 3.43
CA PHE A 56 -6.17 -4.06 3.65
C PHE A 56 -7.42 -4.29 4.51
N ALA A 57 -7.71 -3.40 5.45
CA ALA A 57 -8.92 -3.51 6.28
C ALA A 57 -10.21 -3.28 5.47
N LYS A 58 -10.17 -2.39 4.50
CA LYS A 58 -11.35 -2.10 3.68
C LYS A 58 -11.67 -3.17 2.66
N GLU A 59 -10.68 -3.93 2.24
CA GLU A 59 -10.84 -5.02 1.27
C GLU A 59 -11.59 -4.63 0.01
N ARG A 60 -11.43 -3.38 -0.45
CA ARG A 60 -12.10 -2.90 -1.64
C ARG A 60 -11.36 -3.33 -2.91
N PRO A 61 -12.05 -3.91 -3.89
CA PRO A 61 -11.41 -4.18 -5.17
C PRO A 61 -11.07 -2.88 -5.88
N ILE A 62 -9.98 -2.92 -6.64
CA ILE A 62 -9.59 -1.80 -7.50
C ILE A 62 -10.39 -1.93 -8.79
N ASP A 63 -11.10 -0.86 -9.19
CA ASP A 63 -11.86 -0.93 -10.42
C ASP A 63 -10.91 -0.90 -11.64
N GLY A 64 -11.43 -1.29 -12.80
CA GLY A 64 -10.63 -1.60 -13.97
C GLY A 64 -9.77 -0.47 -14.54
N LYS A 65 -9.97 0.76 -14.09
CA LYS A 65 -9.20 1.93 -14.54
C LYS A 65 -8.22 2.43 -13.50
N GLY A 66 -8.29 1.93 -12.27
CA GLY A 66 -7.42 2.34 -11.20
C GLY A 66 -6.19 1.47 -11.10
N SER A 67 -5.16 1.98 -10.43
CA SER A 67 -3.99 1.21 -10.09
C SER A 67 -3.85 1.13 -8.57
N PHE A 68 -3.22 0.06 -8.10
CA PHE A 68 -2.94 -0.07 -6.68
C PHE A 68 -2.06 1.08 -6.18
N ARG A 69 -1.06 1.46 -6.96
CA ARG A 69 -0.16 2.55 -6.60
C ARG A 69 -0.92 3.86 -6.39
N ALA A 70 -1.82 4.21 -7.31
CA ALA A 70 -2.62 5.42 -7.19
C ALA A 70 -3.52 5.38 -5.95
N TYR A 71 -4.14 4.23 -5.69
CA TYR A 71 -4.98 4.04 -4.52
C TYR A 71 -4.18 4.21 -3.23
N LEU A 72 -2.98 3.59 -3.17
CA LEU A 72 -2.11 3.69 -2.00
C LEU A 72 -1.71 5.13 -1.70
N TYR A 73 -1.24 5.86 -2.71
CA TYR A 73 -0.79 7.24 -2.52
C TYR A 73 -1.94 8.19 -2.18
N LYS A 74 -3.13 7.92 -2.70
CA LYS A 74 -4.32 8.70 -2.36
C LYS A 74 -4.74 8.47 -0.91
N THR A 75 -4.59 7.25 -0.41
CA THR A 75 -4.93 6.92 0.98
C THR A 75 -3.93 7.55 1.96
N ALA A 76 -2.67 7.59 1.57
CA ALA A 76 -1.64 8.23 2.39
C ALA A 76 -1.79 9.76 2.34
#